data_88214b3248e5796c08bb2d5aeae225b6
#
_entry.id   88214b3248e5796c08bb2d5aeae225b6
#
_cell.length_a   1.000
_cell.length_b   1.000
_cell.length_c   1.000
_cell.angle_alpha   90.00
_cell.angle_beta   90.00
_cell.angle_gamma   90.00
#
_symmetry.space_group_name_H-M   'P 1'
#
loop_
_entity.id
_entity.type
_entity.pdbx_description
1 polymer ?
#
loop_
_entity_poly.entity_id
_entity_poly.type
_entity_poly.pdbx_seq_one_letter_code
_entity_poly.pdbx_strand_id
1 'polypeptide(L)'
;MTSFSSFADLQSACIDLPDADENAATAAANRDAQLTKPPRSLGRLEELVFWLARWQGRNPPRLDTVEVLVFAGNHGVTAQGVSAFPAAVTEQMVANFAAGGAAINQLSRVAGASLRVIPLALDEPTADFTTAPAMDEAAFLSAVASGYVAVAPGTDLVCLGEMGIGNTTAAAAIAAALFGGGGARWAGRGTGVDDDGLARKRAAIDAGLARHADLAGDPLRIAAALGGRELAAILGAALAARRQRIPVVIDGFVSTAAVAPLAKLKPDGLAHAVAGHVSAEAGHRALLDELGMKPLFDLNMRLGEASGAAIAAQVLRAALACHTGMATFADAGVSGKL
;
A
#
# COMPACT_ATOMS: atom_id res chain seq x y z
N MET A 1 6.03 -11.39 17.61
CA MET A 1 4.59 -11.26 17.92
C MET A 1 3.86 -11.67 16.67
N THR A 2 3.03 -12.71 16.71
CA THR A 2 2.40 -13.28 15.50
C THR A 2 0.88 -13.11 15.49
N SER A 3 0.31 -12.55 16.54
CA SER A 3 -1.13 -12.28 16.66
C SER A 3 -1.37 -11.08 17.58
N PHE A 4 -2.49 -10.41 17.37
CA PHE A 4 -3.00 -9.33 18.22
C PHE A 4 -4.23 -9.84 18.96
N SER A 5 -4.32 -9.55 20.26
CA SER A 5 -5.37 -10.06 21.13
C SER A 5 -6.61 -9.16 21.18
N SER A 6 -6.47 -7.88 20.82
CA SER A 6 -7.55 -6.88 20.83
C SER A 6 -7.20 -5.68 19.97
N PHE A 7 -8.20 -4.83 19.67
CA PHE A 7 -7.96 -3.51 19.05
C PHE A 7 -6.97 -2.67 19.85
N ALA A 8 -7.03 -2.70 21.17
CA ALA A 8 -6.10 -1.94 22.02
C ALA A 8 -4.65 -2.43 21.89
N ASP A 9 -4.43 -3.73 21.79
CA ASP A 9 -3.12 -4.33 21.54
C ASP A 9 -2.57 -3.93 20.16
N LEU A 10 -3.40 -4.02 19.12
CA LEU A 10 -3.04 -3.57 17.77
C LEU A 10 -2.77 -2.06 17.72
N GLN A 11 -3.58 -1.24 18.37
CA GLN A 11 -3.39 0.20 18.45
C GLN A 11 -2.05 0.54 19.12
N SER A 12 -1.72 -0.12 20.20
CA SER A 12 -0.44 0.05 20.89
C SER A 12 0.73 -0.29 19.94
N ALA A 13 0.61 -1.39 19.18
CA ALA A 13 1.61 -1.79 18.20
C ALA A 13 1.76 -0.78 17.04
N CYS A 14 0.66 -0.10 16.65
CA CYS A 14 0.67 0.95 15.63
C CYS A 14 1.29 2.27 16.12
N ILE A 15 1.31 2.52 17.42
CA ILE A 15 1.88 3.74 18.03
C ILE A 15 3.35 3.53 18.40
N ASP A 16 3.69 2.37 18.96
CA ASP A 16 5.06 2.02 19.34
C ASP A 16 5.85 1.51 18.13
N LEU A 17 6.31 2.45 17.29
CA LEU A 17 7.03 2.19 16.05
C LEU A 17 8.49 2.64 16.16
N PRO A 18 9.45 1.86 15.62
CA PRO A 18 10.86 2.23 15.63
C PRO A 18 11.14 3.46 14.78
N ASP A 19 12.09 4.27 15.18
CA ASP A 19 12.59 5.38 14.38
C ASP A 19 13.44 4.91 13.19
N ALA A 20 13.56 5.77 12.20
CA ALA A 20 14.44 5.61 11.06
C ALA A 20 15.92 5.79 11.46
N ASP A 21 16.84 5.26 10.67
CA ASP A 21 18.28 5.44 10.85
C ASP A 21 18.79 6.67 10.08
N GLU A 22 18.90 7.80 10.75
CA GLU A 22 19.37 9.06 10.15
C GLU A 22 20.87 9.02 9.82
N ASN A 23 21.66 8.19 10.49
CA ASN A 23 23.09 8.05 10.18
C ASN A 23 23.29 7.37 8.83
N ALA A 24 22.49 6.33 8.53
CA ALA A 24 22.50 5.67 7.23
C ALA A 24 22.09 6.62 6.09
N ALA A 25 21.04 7.44 6.32
CA ALA A 25 20.62 8.46 5.35
C ALA A 25 21.71 9.50 5.10
N THR A 26 22.37 9.98 6.18
CA THR A 26 23.48 10.95 6.10
C THR A 26 24.67 10.35 5.34
N ALA A 27 25.01 9.09 5.60
CA ALA A 27 26.10 8.41 4.89
C ALA A 27 25.80 8.28 3.39
N ALA A 28 24.54 7.98 3.03
CA ALA A 28 24.11 7.93 1.62
C ALA A 28 24.18 9.32 0.97
N ALA A 29 23.74 10.38 1.64
CA ALA A 29 23.82 11.74 1.13
C ALA A 29 25.27 12.22 0.96
N ASN A 30 26.17 11.86 1.87
CA ASN A 30 27.60 12.18 1.78
C ASN A 30 28.26 11.50 0.58
N ARG A 31 27.91 10.22 0.30
CA ARG A 31 28.37 9.54 -0.92
C ARG A 31 27.80 10.22 -2.17
N ASP A 32 26.51 10.54 -2.19
CA ASP A 32 25.83 11.16 -3.33
C ASP A 32 26.49 12.49 -3.72
N ALA A 33 26.91 13.30 -2.73
CA ALA A 33 27.59 14.58 -2.95
C ALA A 33 28.96 14.44 -3.65
N GLN A 34 29.56 13.25 -3.66
CA GLN A 34 30.86 12.99 -4.28
C GLN A 34 30.74 12.43 -5.70
N LEU A 35 29.54 12.02 -6.13
CA LEU A 35 29.31 11.40 -7.45
C LEU A 35 29.47 12.42 -8.58
N THR A 36 29.91 11.93 -9.77
CA THR A 36 30.19 12.77 -10.97
C THR A 36 28.92 13.35 -11.59
N LYS A 37 28.21 14.19 -10.85
CA LYS A 37 26.99 14.86 -11.26
C LYS A 37 26.83 16.22 -10.55
N PRO A 38 26.10 17.17 -11.13
CA PRO A 38 25.70 18.37 -10.40
C PRO A 38 24.84 18.00 -9.18
N PRO A 39 24.95 18.69 -8.06
CA PRO A 39 24.11 18.45 -6.90
C PRO A 39 22.62 18.48 -7.22
N ARG A 40 21.87 17.47 -6.77
CA ARG A 40 20.42 17.30 -6.99
C ARG A 40 19.97 17.12 -8.44
N SER A 41 20.88 16.82 -9.38
CA SER A 41 20.55 16.69 -10.79
C SER A 41 19.76 15.42 -11.12
N LEU A 42 19.80 14.39 -10.29
CA LEU A 42 18.95 13.21 -10.40
C LEU A 42 17.62 13.35 -9.64
N GLY A 43 17.42 14.49 -8.95
CA GLY A 43 16.15 14.86 -8.33
C GLY A 43 15.62 13.79 -7.37
N ARG A 44 14.41 13.30 -7.63
CA ARG A 44 13.74 12.34 -6.75
C ARG A 44 14.48 11.01 -6.59
N LEU A 45 15.30 10.60 -7.57
CA LEU A 45 16.08 9.36 -7.46
C LEU A 45 17.06 9.41 -6.29
N GLU A 46 17.66 10.58 -6.02
CA GLU A 46 18.56 10.77 -4.88
C GLU A 46 17.80 10.62 -3.55
N GLU A 47 16.64 11.28 -3.44
CA GLU A 47 15.77 11.19 -2.24
C GLU A 47 15.36 9.76 -1.95
N LEU A 48 15.06 8.96 -2.98
CA LEU A 48 14.66 7.56 -2.86
C LEU A 48 15.80 6.69 -2.32
N VAL A 49 17.04 6.96 -2.71
CA VAL A 49 18.20 6.23 -2.16
C VAL A 49 18.40 6.58 -0.68
N PHE A 50 18.27 7.86 -0.30
CA PHE A 50 18.39 8.28 1.10
C PHE A 50 17.27 7.67 1.95
N TRP A 51 16.05 7.59 1.41
CA TRP A 51 14.92 6.92 2.05
C TRP A 51 15.15 5.41 2.22
N LEU A 52 15.67 4.70 1.20
CA LEU A 52 16.05 3.28 1.30
C LEU A 52 17.13 3.08 2.37
N ALA A 53 18.20 3.87 2.35
CA ALA A 53 19.29 3.77 3.33
C ALA A 53 18.78 3.98 4.75
N ARG A 54 17.95 5.00 4.95
CA ARG A 54 17.33 5.35 6.23
C ARG A 54 16.52 4.20 6.81
N TRP A 55 15.67 3.57 5.99
CA TRP A 55 14.78 2.52 6.48
C TRP A 55 15.47 1.16 6.57
N GLN A 56 16.45 0.89 5.75
CA GLN A 56 17.26 -0.32 5.87
C GLN A 56 18.36 -0.23 6.91
N GLY A 57 18.67 0.97 7.45
CA GLY A 57 19.74 1.20 8.41
C GLY A 57 21.13 0.89 7.86
N ARG A 58 21.36 1.12 6.55
CA ARG A 58 22.64 0.82 5.89
C ARG A 58 22.93 1.72 4.69
N ASN A 59 24.23 1.89 4.40
CA ASN A 59 24.73 2.54 3.19
C ASN A 59 25.88 1.69 2.59
N PRO A 60 25.81 1.29 1.29
CA PRO A 60 24.69 1.51 0.38
C PRO A 60 23.47 0.65 0.76
N PRO A 61 22.25 1.11 0.43
CA PRO A 61 21.06 0.27 0.55
C PRO A 61 21.08 -0.85 -0.49
N ARG A 62 20.16 -1.82 -0.37
CA ARG A 62 20.08 -3.01 -1.25
C ARG A 62 18.64 -3.23 -1.73
N LEU A 63 18.52 -3.95 -2.83
CA LEU A 63 17.27 -4.44 -3.39
C LEU A 63 17.45 -5.89 -3.91
N ASP A 64 18.21 -6.70 -3.17
CA ASP A 64 18.46 -8.10 -3.54
C ASP A 64 17.21 -8.95 -3.33
N THR A 65 16.47 -8.69 -2.24
CA THR A 65 15.23 -9.38 -1.89
C THR A 65 14.06 -8.40 -1.95
N VAL A 66 13.33 -8.40 -3.07
CA VAL A 66 12.12 -7.61 -3.27
C VAL A 66 10.91 -8.54 -3.31
N GLU A 67 9.93 -8.33 -2.44
CA GLU A 67 8.70 -9.11 -2.40
C GLU A 67 7.49 -8.29 -2.86
N VAL A 68 6.69 -8.88 -3.74
CA VAL A 68 5.34 -8.41 -4.09
C VAL A 68 4.34 -9.28 -3.34
N LEU A 69 3.56 -8.67 -2.45
CA LEU A 69 2.51 -9.32 -1.69
C LEU A 69 1.15 -8.86 -2.21
N VAL A 70 0.36 -9.80 -2.74
CA VAL A 70 -1.02 -9.55 -3.18
C VAL A 70 -1.96 -10.30 -2.25
N PHE A 71 -2.75 -9.55 -1.47
CA PHE A 71 -3.77 -10.13 -0.61
C PHE A 71 -5.10 -10.17 -1.35
N ALA A 72 -5.83 -11.28 -1.24
CA ALA A 72 -7.11 -11.46 -1.93
C ALA A 72 -8.25 -11.72 -0.94
N GLY A 73 -9.38 -11.01 -1.10
CA GLY A 73 -10.55 -11.12 -0.24
C GLY A 73 -11.85 -10.80 -0.97
N ASN A 74 -12.97 -11.32 -0.47
CA ASN A 74 -14.31 -11.08 -0.99
C ASN A 74 -15.12 -10.15 -0.08
N HIS A 75 -15.99 -9.33 -0.69
CA HIS A 75 -16.74 -8.28 -0.01
C HIS A 75 -18.25 -8.48 -0.12
N GLY A 76 -18.94 -8.47 1.02
CA GLY A 76 -20.40 -8.55 1.06
C GLY A 76 -21.11 -7.34 0.45
N VAL A 77 -20.48 -6.18 0.43
CA VAL A 77 -21.04 -4.98 -0.23
C VAL A 77 -21.29 -5.16 -1.72
N THR A 78 -20.78 -6.21 -2.36
CA THR A 78 -21.12 -6.57 -3.74
C THR A 78 -22.61 -6.82 -3.93
N ALA A 79 -23.34 -7.22 -2.87
CA ALA A 79 -24.79 -7.34 -2.88
C ALA A 79 -25.51 -6.04 -3.25
N GLN A 80 -24.88 -4.88 -3.05
CA GLN A 80 -25.38 -3.57 -3.44
C GLN A 80 -25.21 -3.23 -4.93
N GLY A 81 -24.72 -4.17 -5.75
CA GLY A 81 -24.50 -3.94 -7.18
C GLY A 81 -23.40 -2.92 -7.49
N VAL A 82 -22.38 -2.85 -6.65
CA VAL A 82 -21.27 -1.86 -6.73
C VAL A 82 -20.12 -2.30 -7.65
N SER A 83 -20.21 -3.46 -8.27
CA SER A 83 -19.18 -4.00 -9.18
C SER A 83 -19.76 -4.41 -10.51
N ALA A 84 -18.99 -4.24 -11.58
CA ALA A 84 -19.31 -4.73 -12.92
C ALA A 84 -19.04 -6.25 -13.07
N PHE A 85 -18.29 -6.85 -12.14
CA PHE A 85 -17.92 -8.26 -12.15
C PHE A 85 -18.50 -9.00 -10.94
N PRO A 86 -18.85 -10.30 -11.10
CA PRO A 86 -19.32 -11.11 -9.98
C PRO A 86 -18.16 -11.44 -9.01
N ALA A 87 -18.48 -11.68 -7.73
CA ALA A 87 -17.50 -11.96 -6.68
C ALA A 87 -16.59 -13.16 -7.00
N ALA A 88 -17.09 -14.16 -7.75
CA ALA A 88 -16.32 -15.34 -8.18
C ALA A 88 -15.05 -14.99 -8.98
N VAL A 89 -14.97 -13.78 -9.56
CA VAL A 89 -13.78 -13.32 -10.28
C VAL A 89 -12.57 -13.20 -9.34
N THR A 90 -12.74 -12.93 -8.06
CA THR A 90 -11.64 -12.89 -7.09
C THR A 90 -10.91 -14.24 -7.05
N GLU A 91 -11.64 -15.35 -6.90
CA GLU A 91 -11.06 -16.70 -6.88
C GLU A 91 -10.41 -17.06 -8.22
N GLN A 92 -11.08 -16.72 -9.33
CA GLN A 92 -10.55 -16.94 -10.68
C GLN A 92 -9.23 -16.18 -10.90
N MET A 93 -9.12 -14.97 -10.38
CA MET A 93 -7.87 -14.21 -10.44
C MET A 93 -6.78 -14.83 -9.58
N VAL A 94 -7.10 -15.36 -8.39
CA VAL A 94 -6.12 -16.11 -7.58
C VAL A 94 -5.57 -17.31 -8.35
N ALA A 95 -6.43 -18.06 -9.04
CA ALA A 95 -6.01 -19.16 -9.91
C ALA A 95 -5.14 -18.65 -11.09
N ASN A 96 -5.50 -17.51 -11.70
CA ASN A 96 -4.74 -16.90 -12.78
C ASN A 96 -3.33 -16.42 -12.32
N PHE A 97 -3.22 -15.85 -11.11
CA PHE A 97 -1.93 -15.52 -10.51
C PHE A 97 -1.06 -16.76 -10.32
N ALA A 98 -1.63 -17.85 -9.84
CA ALA A 98 -0.91 -19.10 -9.65
C ALA A 98 -0.44 -19.71 -10.99
N ALA A 99 -1.24 -19.55 -12.05
CA ALA A 99 -0.89 -19.97 -13.40
C ALA A 99 0.14 -19.03 -14.11
N GLY A 100 0.46 -17.89 -13.53
CA GLY A 100 1.41 -16.92 -14.12
C GLY A 100 0.82 -16.05 -15.22
N GLY A 101 -0.52 -16.00 -15.36
CA GLY A 101 -1.22 -15.35 -16.47
C GLY A 101 -1.54 -13.86 -16.26
N ALA A 102 -1.40 -13.33 -15.06
CA ALA A 102 -1.79 -11.96 -14.75
C ALA A 102 -0.67 -10.95 -15.07
N ALA A 103 -1.03 -9.66 -15.10
CA ALA A 103 -0.09 -8.57 -15.33
C ALA A 103 1.00 -8.54 -14.24
N ILE A 104 0.62 -8.74 -12.97
CA ILE A 104 1.58 -8.70 -11.85
C ILE A 104 2.63 -9.81 -11.95
N ASN A 105 2.31 -10.98 -12.50
CA ASN A 105 3.31 -12.03 -12.75
C ASN A 105 4.42 -11.54 -13.68
N GLN A 106 4.05 -10.80 -14.74
CA GLN A 106 5.01 -10.26 -15.71
C GLN A 106 5.81 -9.10 -15.09
N LEU A 107 5.11 -8.19 -14.41
CA LEU A 107 5.74 -7.02 -13.79
C LEU A 107 6.71 -7.41 -12.66
N SER A 108 6.36 -8.39 -11.84
CA SER A 108 7.24 -8.91 -10.79
C SER A 108 8.50 -9.54 -11.38
N ARG A 109 8.37 -10.31 -12.48
CA ARG A 109 9.53 -10.90 -13.18
C ARG A 109 10.47 -9.83 -13.71
N VAL A 110 9.93 -8.78 -14.36
CA VAL A 110 10.75 -7.67 -14.89
C VAL A 110 11.37 -6.86 -13.74
N ALA A 111 10.67 -6.69 -12.63
CA ALA A 111 11.19 -6.02 -11.44
C ALA A 111 12.23 -6.86 -10.68
N GLY A 112 12.46 -8.13 -11.04
CA GLY A 112 13.31 -9.04 -10.29
C GLY A 112 12.80 -9.25 -8.86
N ALA A 113 11.47 -9.35 -8.70
CA ALA A 113 10.79 -9.50 -7.42
C ALA A 113 10.10 -10.87 -7.33
N SER A 114 10.05 -11.45 -6.15
CA SER A 114 9.19 -12.59 -5.86
C SER A 114 7.74 -12.14 -5.74
N LEU A 115 6.80 -12.97 -6.21
CA LEU A 115 5.37 -12.73 -6.08
C LEU A 115 4.75 -13.79 -5.16
N ARG A 116 4.04 -13.32 -4.14
CA ARG A 116 3.21 -14.17 -3.28
C ARG A 116 1.79 -13.65 -3.26
N VAL A 117 0.84 -14.52 -3.56
CA VAL A 117 -0.60 -14.25 -3.49
C VAL A 117 -1.16 -14.96 -2.27
N ILE A 118 -1.89 -14.24 -1.43
CA ILE A 118 -2.37 -14.71 -0.14
C ILE A 118 -3.90 -14.56 -0.13
N PRO A 119 -4.63 -15.65 -0.44
CA PRO A 119 -6.09 -15.65 -0.33
C PRO A 119 -6.51 -15.68 1.15
N LEU A 120 -7.54 -14.92 1.49
CA LEU A 120 -8.05 -14.75 2.85
C LEU A 120 -9.53 -15.15 2.88
N ALA A 121 -9.81 -16.41 3.22
CA ALA A 121 -11.15 -16.97 3.38
C ALA A 121 -12.10 -16.54 2.24
N LEU A 122 -11.77 -16.88 0.98
CA LEU A 122 -12.51 -16.42 -0.20
C LEU A 122 -13.94 -16.97 -0.25
N ASP A 123 -14.20 -18.10 0.39
CA ASP A 123 -15.49 -18.74 0.58
C ASP A 123 -16.36 -18.05 1.65
N GLU A 124 -15.78 -17.16 2.46
CA GLU A 124 -16.43 -16.38 3.49
C GLU A 124 -16.31 -14.88 3.21
N PRO A 125 -17.12 -14.28 2.34
CA PRO A 125 -17.11 -12.83 2.13
C PRO A 125 -17.31 -12.06 3.44
N THR A 126 -16.80 -10.84 3.52
CA THR A 126 -17.16 -9.95 4.64
C THR A 126 -18.68 -9.72 4.66
N ALA A 127 -19.23 -9.26 5.78
CA ALA A 127 -20.61 -8.78 5.76
C ALA A 127 -20.75 -7.51 4.88
N ASP A 128 -21.98 -7.25 4.44
CA ASP A 128 -22.32 -5.98 3.79
C ASP A 128 -22.31 -4.85 4.83
N PHE A 129 -21.35 -3.95 4.73
CA PHE A 129 -21.16 -2.88 5.71
C PHE A 129 -22.33 -1.87 5.75
N THR A 130 -23.26 -1.92 4.80
CA THR A 130 -24.49 -1.12 4.87
C THR A 130 -25.49 -1.68 5.87
N THR A 131 -25.33 -2.95 6.27
CA THR A 131 -26.25 -3.66 7.18
C THR A 131 -25.62 -4.13 8.49
N ALA A 132 -24.32 -4.46 8.49
CA ALA A 132 -23.56 -4.89 9.66
C ALA A 132 -22.10 -4.47 9.49
N PRO A 133 -21.24 -4.47 10.54
CA PRO A 133 -19.79 -4.33 10.35
C PRO A 133 -19.26 -5.38 9.39
N ALA A 134 -18.38 -4.98 8.44
CA ALA A 134 -17.79 -5.90 7.46
C ALA A 134 -17.08 -7.09 8.13
N MET A 135 -16.40 -6.83 9.24
CA MET A 135 -15.71 -7.82 10.07
C MET A 135 -15.95 -7.52 11.54
N ASP A 136 -16.08 -8.56 12.36
CA ASP A 136 -15.94 -8.44 13.81
C ASP A 136 -14.46 -8.28 14.20
N GLU A 137 -14.19 -8.05 15.49
CA GLU A 137 -12.83 -7.86 16.01
C GLU A 137 -11.93 -9.06 15.71
N ALA A 138 -12.42 -10.27 15.88
CA ALA A 138 -11.63 -11.49 15.70
C ALA A 138 -11.23 -11.68 14.22
N ALA A 139 -12.17 -11.52 13.30
CA ALA A 139 -11.93 -11.61 11.86
C ALA A 139 -10.95 -10.54 11.38
N PHE A 140 -11.11 -9.29 11.85
CA PHE A 140 -10.22 -8.18 11.52
C PHE A 140 -8.79 -8.44 12.02
N LEU A 141 -8.62 -8.79 13.29
CA LEU A 141 -7.31 -9.06 13.89
C LEU A 141 -6.63 -10.27 13.25
N SER A 142 -7.39 -11.31 12.88
CA SER A 142 -6.87 -12.45 12.13
C SER A 142 -6.33 -12.06 10.76
N ALA A 143 -7.06 -11.20 10.04
CA ALA A 143 -6.63 -10.70 8.73
C ALA A 143 -5.38 -9.81 8.85
N VAL A 144 -5.34 -8.90 9.84
CA VAL A 144 -4.15 -8.10 10.15
C VAL A 144 -2.95 -9.00 10.48
N ALA A 145 -3.15 -10.02 11.31
CA ALA A 145 -2.09 -10.97 11.66
C ALA A 145 -1.57 -11.74 10.43
N SER A 146 -2.45 -12.12 9.50
CA SER A 146 -2.07 -12.78 8.26
C SER A 146 -1.13 -11.90 7.40
N GLY A 147 -1.44 -10.61 7.29
CA GLY A 147 -0.57 -9.64 6.62
C GLY A 147 0.74 -9.41 7.37
N TYR A 148 0.67 -9.33 8.71
CA TYR A 148 1.85 -9.10 9.55
C TYR A 148 2.89 -10.22 9.42
N VAL A 149 2.46 -11.47 9.42
CA VAL A 149 3.36 -12.63 9.29
C VAL A 149 3.83 -12.87 7.85
N ALA A 150 3.14 -12.27 6.87
CA ALA A 150 3.53 -12.38 5.47
C ALA A 150 4.85 -11.66 5.15
N VAL A 151 5.22 -10.63 5.91
CA VAL A 151 6.47 -9.90 5.69
C VAL A 151 7.64 -10.69 6.27
N ALA A 152 8.47 -11.25 5.40
CA ALA A 152 9.63 -12.04 5.81
C ALA A 152 10.74 -11.15 6.39
N PRO A 153 11.37 -11.53 7.51
CA PRO A 153 12.56 -10.83 8.01
C PRO A 153 13.70 -10.83 6.98
N GLY A 154 14.37 -9.69 6.86
CA GLY A 154 15.49 -9.53 5.94
C GLY A 154 15.10 -9.20 4.49
N THR A 155 13.82 -9.02 4.20
CA THR A 155 13.35 -8.45 2.91
C THR A 155 13.87 -7.02 2.76
N ASP A 156 14.39 -6.68 1.58
CA ASP A 156 14.93 -5.33 1.31
C ASP A 156 13.83 -4.33 0.92
N LEU A 157 12.74 -4.80 0.30
CA LEU A 157 11.61 -3.97 -0.14
C LEU A 157 10.35 -4.83 -0.25
N VAL A 158 9.22 -4.32 0.24
CA VAL A 158 7.89 -4.92 0.06
C VAL A 158 7.03 -4.03 -0.84
N CYS A 159 6.41 -4.62 -1.85
CA CYS A 159 5.37 -4.02 -2.69
C CYS A 159 4.01 -4.58 -2.27
N LEU A 160 3.08 -3.72 -1.84
CA LEU A 160 1.77 -4.12 -1.33
C LEU A 160 0.69 -3.92 -2.38
N GLY A 161 -0.08 -4.95 -2.65
CA GLY A 161 -1.22 -4.94 -3.53
C GLY A 161 -2.36 -5.85 -3.07
N GLU A 162 -3.43 -5.84 -3.82
CA GLU A 162 -4.69 -6.49 -3.46
C GLU A 162 -5.42 -7.06 -4.69
N MET A 163 -6.37 -7.94 -4.41
CA MET A 163 -7.40 -8.42 -5.32
C MET A 163 -8.70 -8.63 -4.55
N GLY A 164 -9.79 -7.98 -4.99
CA GLY A 164 -11.08 -8.17 -4.34
C GLY A 164 -12.21 -7.47 -5.11
N ILE A 165 -13.19 -8.24 -5.60
CA ILE A 165 -14.35 -7.64 -6.23
C ILE A 165 -15.16 -6.87 -5.18
N GLY A 166 -15.38 -5.56 -5.43
CA GLY A 166 -16.07 -4.65 -4.50
C GLY A 166 -15.14 -3.82 -3.60
N ASN A 167 -13.85 -4.13 -3.54
CA ASN A 167 -12.89 -3.51 -2.62
C ASN A 167 -12.69 -2.00 -2.81
N THR A 168 -12.85 -1.47 -4.03
CA THR A 168 -12.81 -0.01 -4.26
C THR A 168 -13.93 0.75 -3.54
N THR A 169 -15.07 0.07 -3.28
CA THR A 169 -16.16 0.64 -2.48
C THR A 169 -15.79 0.64 -1.00
N ALA A 170 -15.22 -0.45 -0.49
CA ALA A 170 -14.72 -0.54 0.89
C ALA A 170 -13.58 0.47 1.14
N ALA A 171 -12.62 0.59 0.22
CA ALA A 171 -11.55 1.57 0.28
C ALA A 171 -12.08 3.02 0.32
N ALA A 172 -13.08 3.33 -0.52
CA ALA A 172 -13.72 4.63 -0.54
C ALA A 172 -14.50 4.91 0.76
N ALA A 173 -15.12 3.89 1.37
CA ALA A 173 -15.80 4.02 2.66
C ALA A 173 -14.81 4.31 3.80
N ILE A 174 -13.67 3.61 3.85
CA ILE A 174 -12.59 3.91 4.81
C ILE A 174 -12.08 5.34 4.62
N ALA A 175 -11.76 5.75 3.39
CA ALA A 175 -11.29 7.09 3.11
C ALA A 175 -12.32 8.16 3.52
N ALA A 176 -13.59 7.94 3.23
CA ALA A 176 -14.68 8.83 3.61
C ALA A 176 -14.85 8.95 5.14
N ALA A 177 -14.74 7.84 5.87
CA ALA A 177 -14.83 7.83 7.33
C ALA A 177 -13.65 8.54 8.00
N LEU A 178 -12.43 8.41 7.43
CA LEU A 178 -11.22 8.99 7.99
C LEU A 178 -11.00 10.46 7.63
N PHE A 179 -11.49 10.92 6.45
CA PHE A 179 -11.17 12.23 5.88
C PHE A 179 -12.42 13.06 5.48
N GLY A 180 -13.63 12.50 5.69
CA GLY A 180 -14.88 13.15 5.35
C GLY A 180 -15.17 13.19 3.84
N GLY A 181 -16.29 13.83 3.46
CA GLY A 181 -16.65 14.08 2.06
C GLY A 181 -17.52 13.01 1.40
N GLY A 182 -17.86 11.93 2.10
CA GLY A 182 -18.84 10.92 1.68
C GLY A 182 -18.51 10.23 0.35
N GLY A 183 -19.49 9.48 -0.16
CA GLY A 183 -19.36 8.75 -1.43
C GLY A 183 -19.13 9.66 -2.64
N ALA A 184 -19.60 10.90 -2.59
CA ALA A 184 -19.40 11.87 -3.68
C ALA A 184 -17.92 12.19 -3.93
N ARG A 185 -17.11 12.27 -2.87
CA ARG A 185 -15.68 12.59 -2.95
C ARG A 185 -14.83 11.37 -3.34
N TRP A 186 -15.19 10.19 -2.84
CA TRP A 186 -14.26 9.05 -2.84
C TRP A 186 -14.62 7.92 -3.81
N ALA A 187 -15.91 7.82 -4.23
CA ALA A 187 -16.31 6.77 -5.16
C ALA A 187 -15.77 7.02 -6.56
N GLY A 188 -15.06 6.02 -7.10
CA GLY A 188 -14.65 5.93 -8.49
C GLY A 188 -15.40 4.82 -9.25
N ARG A 189 -15.14 4.69 -10.56
CA ARG A 189 -15.76 3.65 -11.39
C ARG A 189 -15.20 2.25 -11.17
N GLY A 190 -14.11 2.13 -10.42
CA GLY A 190 -13.46 0.84 -10.19
C GLY A 190 -13.12 0.13 -11.49
N THR A 191 -13.57 -1.11 -11.61
CA THR A 191 -13.36 -1.93 -12.80
C THR A 191 -14.22 -1.53 -14.02
N GLY A 192 -15.02 -0.46 -13.90
CA GLY A 192 -15.75 0.10 -15.05
C GLY A 192 -17.27 0.07 -14.92
N VAL A 193 -17.82 0.31 -13.73
CA VAL A 193 -19.28 0.48 -13.58
C VAL A 193 -19.77 1.70 -14.35
N ASP A 194 -21.02 1.63 -14.84
CA ASP A 194 -21.76 2.73 -15.46
C ASP A 194 -22.17 3.81 -14.44
N ASP A 195 -22.94 4.79 -14.86
CA ASP A 195 -23.38 5.89 -13.99
C ASP A 195 -24.30 5.38 -12.88
N ASP A 196 -25.17 4.41 -13.16
CA ASP A 196 -26.05 3.81 -12.16
C ASP A 196 -25.24 3.00 -11.13
N GLY A 197 -24.23 2.26 -11.58
CA GLY A 197 -23.30 1.57 -10.69
C GLY A 197 -22.49 2.53 -9.82
N LEU A 198 -22.05 3.65 -10.38
CA LEU A 198 -21.37 4.70 -9.59
C LEU A 198 -22.33 5.34 -8.55
N ALA A 199 -23.59 5.55 -8.92
CA ALA A 199 -24.60 6.04 -7.97
C ALA A 199 -24.83 5.05 -6.83
N ARG A 200 -24.93 3.73 -7.14
CA ARG A 200 -25.03 2.67 -6.11
C ARG A 200 -23.80 2.63 -5.19
N LYS A 201 -22.59 2.79 -5.75
CA LYS A 201 -21.36 2.87 -4.93
C LYS A 201 -21.41 4.03 -3.94
N ARG A 202 -21.80 5.23 -4.40
CA ARG A 202 -21.95 6.42 -3.54
C ARG A 202 -22.97 6.18 -2.43
N ALA A 203 -24.13 5.64 -2.78
CA ALA A 203 -25.20 5.35 -1.83
C ALA A 203 -24.77 4.30 -0.79
N ALA A 204 -24.07 3.24 -1.20
CA ALA A 204 -23.55 2.22 -0.29
C ALA A 204 -22.51 2.80 0.69
N ILE A 205 -21.61 3.66 0.20
CA ILE A 205 -20.63 4.35 1.06
C ILE A 205 -21.35 5.21 2.09
N ASP A 206 -22.26 6.07 1.66
CA ASP A 206 -22.98 6.99 2.55
C ASP A 206 -23.87 6.23 3.57
N ALA A 207 -24.49 5.12 3.17
CA ALA A 207 -25.22 4.24 4.08
C ALA A 207 -24.31 3.59 5.13
N GLY A 208 -23.13 3.11 4.72
CA GLY A 208 -22.12 2.57 5.63
C GLY A 208 -21.62 3.61 6.64
N LEU A 209 -21.32 4.83 6.18
CA LEU A 209 -20.92 5.94 7.05
C LEU A 209 -22.00 6.28 8.09
N ALA A 210 -23.25 6.34 7.66
CA ALA A 210 -24.37 6.63 8.56
C ALA A 210 -24.56 5.52 9.60
N ARG A 211 -24.44 4.25 9.18
CA ARG A 211 -24.59 3.09 10.06
C ARG A 211 -23.52 3.02 11.14
N HIS A 212 -22.29 3.36 10.80
CA HIS A 212 -21.11 3.21 11.67
C HIS A 212 -20.60 4.57 12.17
N ALA A 213 -21.47 5.56 12.27
CA ALA A 213 -21.12 6.92 12.69
C ALA A 213 -20.56 6.99 14.13
N ASP A 214 -20.93 6.04 14.99
CA ASP A 214 -20.43 5.89 16.35
C ASP A 214 -18.93 5.52 16.44
N LEU A 215 -18.34 5.04 15.33
CA LEU A 215 -16.93 4.70 15.25
C LEU A 215 -16.03 5.88 14.87
N ALA A 216 -16.60 7.07 14.71
CA ALA A 216 -15.84 8.26 14.35
C ALA A 216 -14.67 8.51 15.32
N GLY A 217 -13.45 8.66 14.78
CA GLY A 217 -12.24 8.85 15.58
C GLY A 217 -11.50 7.56 15.99
N ASP A 218 -12.03 6.37 15.67
CA ASP A 218 -11.33 5.10 15.87
C ASP A 218 -10.93 4.47 14.51
N PRO A 219 -9.70 4.72 14.01
CA PRO A 219 -9.30 4.29 12.68
C PRO A 219 -9.30 2.77 12.48
N LEU A 220 -9.01 1.97 13.52
CA LEU A 220 -8.99 0.52 13.42
C LEU A 220 -10.40 -0.06 13.35
N ARG A 221 -11.32 0.43 14.19
CA ARG A 221 -12.71 0.01 14.14
C ARG A 221 -13.40 0.45 12.84
N ILE A 222 -13.07 1.63 12.31
CA ILE A 222 -13.48 2.06 10.97
C ILE A 222 -13.00 1.06 9.91
N ALA A 223 -11.72 0.68 9.93
CA ALA A 223 -11.17 -0.29 8.99
C ALA A 223 -11.83 -1.67 9.11
N ALA A 224 -12.16 -2.12 10.31
CA ALA A 224 -12.89 -3.36 10.54
C ALA A 224 -14.34 -3.30 10.02
N ALA A 225 -15.06 -2.20 10.30
CA ALA A 225 -16.46 -2.07 9.99
C ALA A 225 -16.74 -1.81 8.50
N LEU A 226 -15.85 -1.09 7.80
CA LEU A 226 -16.05 -0.63 6.41
C LEU A 226 -15.11 -1.28 5.39
N GLY A 227 -14.10 -2.01 5.86
CA GLY A 227 -13.01 -2.54 5.03
C GLY A 227 -13.26 -3.93 4.46
N GLY A 228 -12.17 -4.67 4.35
CA GLY A 228 -12.12 -6.05 3.89
C GLY A 228 -10.91 -6.78 4.44
N ARG A 229 -10.91 -8.13 4.32
CA ARG A 229 -9.81 -8.94 4.86
C ARG A 229 -8.47 -8.60 4.23
N GLU A 230 -8.43 -8.39 2.92
CA GLU A 230 -7.21 -8.04 2.20
C GLU A 230 -6.72 -6.62 2.55
N LEU A 231 -7.63 -5.67 2.79
CA LEU A 231 -7.26 -4.34 3.27
C LEU A 231 -6.67 -4.41 4.69
N ALA A 232 -7.28 -5.20 5.57
CA ALA A 232 -6.76 -5.44 6.92
C ALA A 232 -5.38 -6.13 6.89
N ALA A 233 -5.18 -7.08 5.97
CA ALA A 233 -3.88 -7.73 5.78
C ALA A 233 -2.81 -6.76 5.25
N ILE A 234 -3.15 -5.86 4.33
CA ILE A 234 -2.23 -4.79 3.88
C ILE A 234 -1.82 -3.89 5.04
N LEU A 235 -2.76 -3.50 5.91
CA LEU A 235 -2.44 -2.76 7.13
C LEU A 235 -1.45 -3.53 8.01
N GLY A 236 -1.70 -4.83 8.21
CA GLY A 236 -0.82 -5.71 8.97
C GLY A 236 0.57 -5.84 8.37
N ALA A 237 0.68 -5.98 7.05
CA ALA A 237 1.95 -6.05 6.33
C ALA A 237 2.72 -4.72 6.41
N ALA A 238 2.05 -3.57 6.26
CA ALA A 238 2.66 -2.26 6.43
C ALA A 238 3.19 -2.06 7.86
N LEU A 239 2.43 -2.47 8.87
CA LEU A 239 2.85 -2.43 10.26
C LEU A 239 4.08 -3.33 10.52
N ALA A 240 4.08 -4.56 10.00
CA ALA A 240 5.21 -5.49 10.14
C ALA A 240 6.48 -4.93 9.48
N ALA A 241 6.36 -4.40 8.28
CA ALA A 241 7.46 -3.78 7.55
C ALA A 241 8.02 -2.57 8.34
N ARG A 242 7.16 -1.71 8.89
CA ARG A 242 7.57 -0.57 9.72
C ARG A 242 8.35 -1.01 10.94
N ARG A 243 7.86 -2.04 11.65
CA ARG A 243 8.52 -2.57 12.85
C ARG A 243 9.87 -3.24 12.56
N GLN A 244 10.02 -3.80 11.36
CA GLN A 244 11.26 -4.42 10.88
C GLN A 244 12.17 -3.44 10.13
N ARG A 245 11.75 -2.15 9.99
CA ARG A 245 12.46 -1.13 9.21
C ARG A 245 12.66 -1.53 7.75
N ILE A 246 11.65 -2.21 7.17
CA ILE A 246 11.62 -2.59 5.75
C ILE A 246 10.89 -1.49 4.97
N PRO A 247 11.49 -0.90 3.93
CA PRO A 247 10.82 0.02 3.03
C PRO A 247 9.63 -0.63 2.32
N VAL A 248 8.55 0.15 2.11
CA VAL A 248 7.33 -0.30 1.46
C VAL A 248 6.98 0.56 0.25
N VAL A 249 6.58 -0.07 -0.85
CA VAL A 249 5.90 0.60 -1.96
C VAL A 249 4.41 0.25 -1.90
N ILE A 250 3.58 1.26 -1.74
CA ILE A 250 2.12 1.14 -1.76
C ILE A 250 1.65 1.29 -3.21
N ASP A 251 0.77 0.41 -3.68
CA ASP A 251 0.28 0.41 -5.05
C ASP A 251 -0.71 1.57 -5.32
N GLY A 252 -1.98 1.27 -5.50
CA GLY A 252 -3.02 2.21 -5.92
C GLY A 252 -3.94 2.65 -4.79
N PHE A 253 -5.15 3.08 -5.17
CA PHE A 253 -6.14 3.65 -4.26
C PHE A 253 -6.52 2.72 -3.11
N VAL A 254 -6.78 1.44 -3.41
CA VAL A 254 -7.23 0.47 -2.38
C VAL A 254 -6.13 0.21 -1.37
N SER A 255 -4.92 -0.06 -1.82
CA SER A 255 -3.76 -0.28 -0.94
C SER A 255 -3.43 0.96 -0.11
N THR A 256 -3.60 2.17 -0.67
CA THR A 256 -3.40 3.44 0.05
C THR A 256 -4.47 3.64 1.13
N ALA A 257 -5.73 3.34 0.83
CA ALA A 257 -6.81 3.42 1.82
C ALA A 257 -6.64 2.39 2.95
N ALA A 258 -6.12 1.21 2.62
CA ALA A 258 -5.84 0.14 3.58
C ALA A 258 -4.84 0.55 4.66
N VAL A 259 -3.83 1.34 4.32
CA VAL A 259 -2.78 1.80 5.27
C VAL A 259 -3.10 3.15 5.92
N ALA A 260 -4.12 3.87 5.46
CA ALA A 260 -4.51 5.17 6.01
C ALA A 260 -4.80 5.15 7.53
N PRO A 261 -5.39 4.08 8.12
CA PRO A 261 -5.55 3.98 9.57
C PRO A 261 -4.23 4.13 10.34
N LEU A 262 -3.11 3.61 9.83
CA LEU A 262 -1.81 3.73 10.48
C LEU A 262 -1.33 5.20 10.53
N ALA A 263 -1.53 5.96 9.45
CA ALA A 263 -1.19 7.39 9.42
C ALA A 263 -2.09 8.22 10.35
N LYS A 264 -3.35 7.81 10.56
CA LYS A 264 -4.26 8.47 11.49
C LYS A 264 -3.90 8.21 12.95
N LEU A 265 -3.37 7.03 13.25
CA LEU A 265 -2.93 6.67 14.61
C LEU A 265 -1.58 7.31 14.96
N LYS A 266 -0.68 7.42 13.98
CA LYS A 266 0.65 8.01 14.17
C LYS A 266 1.02 8.85 12.94
N PRO A 267 1.29 10.15 13.07
CA PRO A 267 1.56 11.05 11.94
C PRO A 267 2.67 10.57 11.00
N ASP A 268 3.73 9.95 11.54
CA ASP A 268 4.85 9.37 10.79
C ASP A 268 4.71 7.86 10.57
N GLY A 269 3.54 7.29 10.82
CA GLY A 269 3.27 5.85 10.72
C GLY A 269 3.62 5.26 9.35
N LEU A 270 3.50 6.04 8.28
CA LEU A 270 3.82 5.66 6.91
C LEU A 270 5.17 6.22 6.41
N ALA A 271 6.06 6.73 7.27
CA ALA A 271 7.34 7.30 6.82
C ALA A 271 8.26 6.30 6.10
N HIS A 272 8.08 5.00 6.36
CA HIS A 272 8.77 3.90 5.68
C HIS A 272 8.16 3.54 4.33
N ALA A 273 7.09 4.21 3.91
CA ALA A 273 6.34 3.89 2.71
C ALA A 273 6.40 5.01 1.67
N VAL A 274 6.39 4.64 0.40
CA VAL A 274 6.21 5.55 -0.74
C VAL A 274 5.04 5.07 -1.59
N ALA A 275 4.28 6.01 -2.15
CA ALA A 275 3.25 5.70 -3.13
C ALA A 275 3.91 5.37 -4.48
N GLY A 276 3.69 4.18 -5.01
CA GLY A 276 4.27 3.74 -6.28
C GLY A 276 3.78 4.61 -7.43
N HIS A 277 2.49 4.83 -7.52
CA HIS A 277 1.90 5.64 -8.57
C HIS A 277 0.64 6.36 -8.10
N VAL A 278 0.14 7.32 -8.88
CA VAL A 278 -1.24 7.76 -8.73
C VAL A 278 -2.13 6.91 -9.63
N SER A 279 -3.11 6.23 -9.03
CA SER A 279 -4.11 5.46 -9.78
C SER A 279 -5.12 6.42 -10.43
N ALA A 280 -5.66 6.03 -11.58
CA ALA A 280 -6.78 6.75 -12.23
C ALA A 280 -8.13 6.61 -11.49
N GLU A 281 -8.18 5.92 -10.34
CA GLU A 281 -9.34 5.96 -9.44
C GLU A 281 -9.53 7.38 -8.89
N ALA A 282 -10.76 7.89 -8.97
CA ALA A 282 -11.08 9.30 -8.73
C ALA A 282 -10.63 9.81 -7.34
N GLY A 283 -10.73 8.98 -6.30
CA GLY A 283 -10.35 9.33 -4.92
C GLY A 283 -8.85 9.29 -4.63
N HIS A 284 -8.01 8.70 -5.51
CA HIS A 284 -6.64 8.39 -5.13
C HIS A 284 -5.76 9.62 -4.95
N ARG A 285 -5.83 10.59 -5.87
CA ARG A 285 -5.05 11.83 -5.74
C ARG A 285 -5.40 12.59 -4.45
N ALA A 286 -6.69 12.70 -4.15
CA ALA A 286 -7.15 13.32 -2.91
C ALA A 286 -6.66 12.56 -1.66
N LEU A 287 -6.62 11.23 -1.70
CA LEU A 287 -6.13 10.42 -0.58
C LEU A 287 -4.62 10.59 -0.38
N LEU A 288 -3.85 10.64 -1.45
CA LEU A 288 -2.41 10.93 -1.39
C LEU A 288 -2.14 12.32 -0.80
N ASP A 289 -2.95 13.32 -1.18
CA ASP A 289 -2.84 14.68 -0.63
C ASP A 289 -3.16 14.71 0.88
N GLU A 290 -4.21 14.01 1.33
CA GLU A 290 -4.54 13.86 2.77
C GLU A 290 -3.43 13.18 3.57
N LEU A 291 -2.69 12.26 2.95
CA LEU A 291 -1.59 11.54 3.58
C LEU A 291 -0.22 12.23 3.39
N GLY A 292 -0.16 13.34 2.64
CA GLY A 292 1.09 14.02 2.32
C GLY A 292 2.05 13.19 1.46
N MET A 293 1.54 12.18 0.73
CA MET A 293 2.34 11.26 -0.08
C MET A 293 2.46 11.74 -1.52
N LYS A 294 3.69 11.78 -2.04
CA LYS A 294 3.95 12.09 -3.45
C LYS A 294 4.16 10.79 -4.21
N PRO A 295 3.34 10.47 -5.23
CA PRO A 295 3.54 9.29 -6.06
C PRO A 295 4.83 9.39 -6.89
N LEU A 296 5.40 8.24 -7.29
CA LEU A 296 6.61 8.21 -8.12
C LEU A 296 6.29 8.52 -9.58
N PHE A 297 5.13 8.06 -10.08
CA PHE A 297 4.72 8.31 -11.46
C PHE A 297 3.19 8.35 -11.62
N ASP A 298 2.76 8.78 -12.81
CA ASP A 298 1.38 8.78 -13.27
C ASP A 298 1.34 8.20 -14.70
N LEU A 299 0.83 6.98 -14.82
CA LEU A 299 0.65 6.27 -16.10
C LEU A 299 -0.82 5.97 -16.38
N ASN A 300 -1.74 6.65 -15.70
CA ASN A 300 -3.18 6.45 -15.82
C ASN A 300 -3.64 5.00 -15.58
N MET A 301 -2.93 4.26 -14.73
CA MET A 301 -3.22 2.88 -14.36
C MET A 301 -4.31 2.82 -13.29
N ARG A 302 -5.14 1.76 -13.32
CA ARG A 302 -6.17 1.48 -12.30
C ARG A 302 -6.44 -0.02 -12.12
N LEU A 303 -5.43 -0.85 -12.32
CA LEU A 303 -5.61 -2.30 -12.25
C LEU A 303 -5.64 -2.82 -10.81
N GLY A 304 -4.78 -2.29 -9.92
CA GLY A 304 -4.48 -2.91 -8.64
C GLY A 304 -3.39 -3.99 -8.75
N GLU A 305 -3.47 -5.04 -7.98
CA GLU A 305 -2.60 -6.23 -8.01
C GLU A 305 -1.13 -5.93 -7.70
N ALA A 306 -0.79 -4.82 -7.03
CA ALA A 306 0.56 -4.29 -6.88
C ALA A 306 1.24 -3.87 -8.21
N SER A 307 0.48 -3.67 -9.28
CA SER A 307 1.05 -3.43 -10.61
C SER A 307 1.87 -2.14 -10.68
N GLY A 308 1.39 -1.05 -10.09
CA GLY A 308 2.13 0.21 -9.99
C GLY A 308 3.32 0.09 -9.03
N ALA A 309 3.16 -0.63 -7.92
CA ALA A 309 4.25 -0.86 -6.97
C ALA A 309 5.41 -1.66 -7.59
N ALA A 310 5.13 -2.66 -8.41
CA ALA A 310 6.15 -3.44 -9.11
C ALA A 310 6.92 -2.59 -10.17
N ILE A 311 6.24 -1.66 -10.86
CA ILE A 311 6.90 -0.69 -11.74
C ILE A 311 7.76 0.27 -10.91
N ALA A 312 7.27 0.75 -9.77
CA ALA A 312 8.02 1.63 -8.89
C ALA A 312 9.30 0.97 -8.33
N ALA A 313 9.27 -0.34 -8.08
CA ALA A 313 10.47 -1.07 -7.67
C ALA A 313 11.59 -0.98 -8.72
N GLN A 314 11.28 -0.90 -10.01
CA GLN A 314 12.28 -0.69 -11.07
C GLN A 314 12.86 0.73 -11.05
N VAL A 315 12.05 1.74 -10.69
CA VAL A 315 12.55 3.11 -10.48
C VAL A 315 13.53 3.14 -9.29
N LEU A 316 13.22 2.42 -8.22
CA LEU A 316 14.12 2.28 -7.06
C LEU A 316 15.43 1.56 -7.43
N ARG A 317 15.37 0.52 -8.27
CA ARG A 317 16.57 -0.16 -8.79
C ARG A 317 17.43 0.76 -9.65
N ALA A 318 16.81 1.59 -10.51
CA ALA A 318 17.53 2.58 -11.29
C ALA A 318 18.21 3.64 -10.40
N ALA A 319 17.52 4.13 -9.38
CA ALA A 319 18.07 5.05 -8.41
C ALA A 319 19.28 4.45 -7.67
N LEU A 320 19.12 3.22 -7.19
CA LEU A 320 20.20 2.50 -6.50
C LEU A 320 21.39 2.23 -7.42
N ALA A 321 21.17 1.84 -8.68
CA ALA A 321 22.23 1.61 -9.66
C ALA A 321 23.05 2.88 -9.93
N CYS A 322 22.40 4.04 -10.04
CA CYS A 322 23.11 5.31 -10.13
C CYS A 322 23.97 5.56 -8.87
N HIS A 323 23.39 5.40 -7.69
CA HIS A 323 24.10 5.66 -6.44
C HIS A 323 25.31 4.76 -6.22
N THR A 324 25.18 3.46 -6.56
CA THR A 324 26.24 2.47 -6.31
C THR A 324 27.25 2.38 -7.44
N GLY A 325 26.82 2.58 -8.69
CA GLY A 325 27.64 2.36 -9.89
C GLY A 325 28.34 3.61 -10.44
N MET A 326 27.89 4.82 -10.09
CA MET A 326 28.56 6.04 -10.49
C MET A 326 29.91 6.20 -9.77
N ALA A 327 30.93 6.66 -10.51
CA ALA A 327 32.21 7.03 -9.95
C ALA A 327 32.10 8.36 -9.16
N THR A 328 32.97 8.55 -8.18
CA THR A 328 33.17 9.87 -7.58
C THR A 328 34.02 10.77 -8.47
N PHE A 329 34.00 12.08 -8.24
CA PHE A 329 34.88 13.00 -8.95
C PHE A 329 36.36 12.60 -8.82
N ALA A 330 36.77 12.12 -7.64
CA ALA A 330 38.12 11.66 -7.37
C ALA A 330 38.48 10.40 -8.17
N ASP A 331 37.58 9.39 -8.18
CA ASP A 331 37.79 8.12 -8.87
C ASP A 331 37.88 8.30 -10.41
N ALA A 332 37.07 9.22 -10.94
CA ALA A 332 37.00 9.47 -12.39
C ALA A 332 38.02 10.49 -12.87
N GLY A 333 38.78 11.16 -11.99
CA GLY A 333 39.70 12.24 -12.37
C GLY A 333 38.98 13.46 -12.98
N VAL A 334 37.70 13.65 -12.69
CA VAL A 334 36.88 14.75 -13.19
C VAL A 334 37.03 15.94 -12.26
N SER A 335 37.29 17.15 -12.81
CA SER A 335 37.39 18.37 -12.02
C SER A 335 36.07 18.69 -11.34
N GLY A 336 36.14 18.99 -10.04
CA GLY A 336 34.99 19.42 -9.27
C GLY A 336 34.55 20.85 -9.60
N LYS A 337 33.49 21.31 -8.94
CA LYS A 337 33.00 22.69 -9.07
C LYS A 337 34.07 23.66 -8.55
N LEU A 338 34.30 24.75 -9.32
CA LEU A 338 35.16 25.89 -8.94
C LEU A 338 34.56 26.68 -7.78
#